data_1047001c88796f0ba8423261131a1a0e
#
_entry.id   1047001c88796f0ba8423261131a1a0e
#
_cell.length_a   1.000
_cell.length_b   1.000
_cell.length_c   1.000
_cell.angle_alpha   90.00
_cell.angle_beta   90.00
_cell.angle_gamma   90.00
#
_symmetry.space_group_name_H-M   'P 1'
#
loop_
_entity.id
_entity.type
_entity.pdbx_description
1 polymer ?
#
loop_
_entity_poly.entity_id
_entity_poly.type
_entity_poly.pdbx_seq_one_letter_code
_entity_poly.pdbx_strand_id
1 'polypeptide(L)'
;TLNYISESVLPELTDSWVASTFGTSNNIYTVEALRAYYQDQLYTSNLNTAVMDDLLENSTFKSIPQQVMDYQVNQCLNYYSTLAGYYGYDLDGLVQNLLGYENTDAMLAHLESNLEDYSKEALLYQAVAESLDIAPTQEQIDTYSAYADTYGQNYCTMVALMDAVTSTLTSGAVVS
;
A
#
# COMPACT_ATOMS: atom_id res chain seq x y z
N THR A 1 -33.42 17.34 33.13
CA THR A 1 -33.19 18.73 32.66
C THR A 1 -32.07 18.66 31.64
N LEU A 2 -32.33 19.03 30.37
CA LEU A 2 -31.30 19.15 29.34
C LEU A 2 -30.54 20.46 29.59
N ASN A 3 -29.24 20.40 29.88
CA ASN A 3 -28.47 21.57 30.27
C ASN A 3 -27.87 22.33 29.08
N TYR A 4 -27.50 21.59 28.01
CA TYR A 4 -27.05 22.18 26.75
C TYR A 4 -27.17 21.19 25.60
N ILE A 5 -27.25 21.69 24.38
CA ILE A 5 -27.09 20.94 23.14
C ILE A 5 -25.82 21.48 22.47
N SER A 6 -24.88 20.60 22.12
CA SER A 6 -23.71 20.98 21.34
C SER A 6 -23.85 20.41 19.92
N GLU A 7 -23.55 21.23 18.94
CA GLU A 7 -23.44 20.85 17.54
C GLU A 7 -21.96 20.93 17.15
N SER A 8 -21.46 19.86 16.55
CA SER A 8 -20.10 19.86 16.00
C SER A 8 -20.13 20.47 14.60
N VAL A 9 -19.59 21.67 14.48
CA VAL A 9 -19.46 22.35 13.19
C VAL A 9 -18.01 22.21 12.73
N LEU A 10 -17.82 21.77 11.47
CA LEU A 10 -16.48 21.75 10.87
C LEU A 10 -15.99 23.20 10.73
N PRO A 11 -14.77 23.51 11.23
CA PRO A 11 -14.20 24.83 11.07
C PRO A 11 -13.97 25.14 9.59
N GLU A 12 -14.03 26.43 9.23
CA GLU A 12 -13.71 26.87 7.88
C GLU A 12 -12.24 26.57 7.56
N LEU A 13 -12.00 25.98 6.39
CA LEU A 13 -10.65 25.73 5.88
C LEU A 13 -10.05 27.06 5.38
N THR A 14 -9.04 27.55 6.07
CA THR A 14 -8.40 28.85 5.76
C THR A 14 -6.92 28.67 5.37
N ASP A 15 -6.39 29.61 4.60
CA ASP A 15 -4.97 29.63 4.23
C ASP A 15 -4.06 29.68 5.47
N SER A 16 -4.47 30.39 6.52
CA SER A 16 -3.73 30.46 7.78
C SER A 16 -3.61 29.08 8.45
N TRP A 17 -4.68 28.30 8.46
CA TRP A 17 -4.66 26.94 8.98
C TRP A 17 -3.79 26.04 8.12
N VAL A 18 -3.92 26.11 6.80
CA VAL A 18 -3.10 25.33 5.85
C VAL A 18 -1.62 25.62 6.04
N ALA A 19 -1.25 26.91 6.08
CA ALA A 19 0.14 27.34 6.27
C ALA A 19 0.73 26.82 7.59
N SER A 20 -0.04 26.85 8.67
CA SER A 20 0.42 26.36 9.98
C SER A 20 0.57 24.85 10.05
N THR A 21 -0.25 24.10 9.29
CA THR A 21 -0.30 22.64 9.35
C THR A 21 0.63 21.98 8.32
N PHE A 22 0.67 22.51 7.10
CA PHE A 22 1.39 21.91 5.95
C PHE A 22 2.56 22.74 5.45
N GLY A 23 2.66 24.01 5.87
CA GLY A 23 3.65 24.94 5.33
C GLY A 23 5.09 24.50 5.51
N THR A 24 5.46 24.03 6.70
CA THR A 24 6.83 23.59 7.02
C THR A 24 7.17 22.20 6.46
N SER A 25 6.19 21.30 6.40
CA SER A 25 6.41 19.89 6.03
C SER A 25 6.29 19.65 4.52
N ASN A 26 5.38 20.38 3.86
CA ASN A 26 5.00 20.11 2.47
C ASN A 26 5.15 21.33 1.55
N ASN A 27 5.54 22.50 2.06
CA ASN A 27 5.57 23.79 1.34
C ASN A 27 4.19 24.20 0.77
N ILE A 28 3.09 23.81 1.45
CA ILE A 28 1.72 24.13 1.06
C ILE A 28 1.17 25.21 2.00
N TYR A 29 0.83 26.37 1.46
CA TYR A 29 0.47 27.57 2.25
C TYR A 29 -0.95 28.07 2.02
N THR A 30 -1.65 27.58 1.00
CA THR A 30 -3.01 28.02 0.65
C THR A 30 -3.96 26.85 0.49
N VAL A 31 -5.26 27.11 0.68
CA VAL A 31 -6.32 26.13 0.44
C VAL A 31 -6.32 25.65 -1.00
N GLU A 32 -6.06 26.56 -1.95
CA GLU A 32 -5.96 26.22 -3.37
C GLU A 32 -4.80 25.22 -3.63
N ALA A 33 -3.61 25.52 -3.11
CA ALA A 33 -2.45 24.62 -3.22
C ALA A 33 -2.69 23.27 -2.55
N LEU A 34 -3.37 23.24 -1.39
CA LEU A 34 -3.74 21.99 -0.71
C LEU A 34 -4.71 21.15 -1.55
N ARG A 35 -5.71 21.79 -2.16
CA ARG A 35 -6.65 21.11 -3.06
C ARG A 35 -5.94 20.54 -4.29
N ALA A 36 -5.09 21.34 -4.93
CA ALA A 36 -4.30 20.91 -6.09
C ALA A 36 -3.39 19.72 -5.72
N TYR A 37 -2.73 19.77 -4.58
CA TYR A 37 -1.90 18.66 -4.08
C TYR A 37 -2.70 17.37 -3.93
N TYR A 38 -3.87 17.41 -3.27
CA TYR A 38 -4.68 16.21 -3.10
C TYR A 38 -5.33 15.74 -4.41
N GLN A 39 -5.70 16.65 -5.30
CA GLN A 39 -6.19 16.27 -6.64
C GLN A 39 -5.14 15.52 -7.45
N ASP A 40 -3.89 15.99 -7.43
CA ASP A 40 -2.77 15.33 -8.09
C ASP A 40 -2.48 13.95 -7.49
N GLN A 41 -2.47 13.84 -6.15
CA GLN A 41 -2.30 12.57 -5.45
C GLN A 41 -3.40 11.56 -5.80
N LEU A 42 -4.67 12.00 -5.81
CA LEU A 42 -5.81 11.16 -6.16
C LEU A 42 -5.77 10.75 -7.64
N TYR A 43 -5.41 11.67 -8.53
CA TYR A 43 -5.26 11.37 -9.94
C TYR A 43 -4.18 10.30 -10.18
N THR A 44 -3.01 10.51 -9.58
CA THR A 44 -1.89 9.55 -9.68
C THR A 44 -2.27 8.18 -9.11
N SER A 45 -2.89 8.14 -7.93
CA SER A 45 -3.35 6.90 -7.31
C SER A 45 -4.38 6.16 -8.19
N ASN A 46 -5.38 6.88 -8.70
CA ASN A 46 -6.41 6.30 -9.55
C ASN A 46 -5.82 5.79 -10.88
N LEU A 47 -4.88 6.54 -11.48
CA LEU A 47 -4.20 6.12 -12.70
C LEU A 47 -3.38 4.85 -12.49
N ASN A 48 -2.62 4.78 -11.38
CA ASN A 48 -1.86 3.59 -11.02
C ASN A 48 -2.78 2.37 -10.87
N THR A 49 -3.87 2.53 -10.13
CA THR A 49 -4.87 1.46 -9.93
C THR A 49 -5.46 1.02 -11.27
N ALA A 50 -5.93 1.96 -12.10
CA ALA A 50 -6.55 1.64 -13.38
C ALA A 50 -5.60 0.91 -14.35
N VAL A 51 -4.32 1.29 -14.39
CA VAL A 51 -3.31 0.62 -15.21
C VAL A 51 -3.06 -0.80 -14.73
N MET A 52 -2.97 -1.01 -13.41
CA MET A 52 -2.74 -2.34 -12.85
C MET A 52 -3.96 -3.25 -12.99
N ASP A 53 -5.15 -2.73 -12.79
CA ASP A 53 -6.40 -3.47 -12.96
C ASP A 53 -6.55 -3.94 -14.43
N ASP A 54 -6.30 -3.05 -15.41
CA ASP A 54 -6.34 -3.38 -16.83
C ASP A 54 -5.31 -4.48 -17.18
N LEU A 55 -4.10 -4.39 -16.64
CA LEU A 55 -3.07 -5.41 -16.85
C LEU A 55 -3.46 -6.76 -16.22
N LEU A 56 -4.03 -6.76 -15.02
CA LEU A 56 -4.48 -7.98 -14.34
C LEU A 56 -5.64 -8.64 -15.09
N GLU A 57 -6.64 -7.86 -15.52
CA GLU A 57 -7.81 -8.35 -16.28
C GLU A 57 -7.41 -8.95 -17.63
N ASN A 58 -6.40 -8.38 -18.29
CA ASN A 58 -5.92 -8.85 -19.60
C ASN A 58 -4.79 -9.89 -19.49
N SER A 59 -4.40 -10.29 -18.29
CA SER A 59 -3.34 -11.28 -18.05
C SER A 59 -3.89 -12.67 -17.81
N THR A 60 -3.12 -13.68 -18.20
CA THR A 60 -3.45 -15.10 -17.95
C THR A 60 -2.36 -15.75 -17.12
N PHE A 61 -2.72 -16.23 -15.95
CA PHE A 61 -1.83 -16.94 -15.04
C PHE A 61 -2.04 -18.45 -15.20
N LYS A 62 -1.00 -19.16 -15.62
CA LYS A 62 -1.06 -20.65 -15.75
C LYS A 62 -1.06 -21.34 -14.40
N SER A 63 -0.28 -20.81 -13.48
CA SER A 63 -0.17 -21.25 -12.09
C SER A 63 0.56 -20.19 -11.28
N ILE A 64 0.35 -20.18 -9.97
CA ILE A 64 1.13 -19.40 -9.03
C ILE A 64 2.18 -20.35 -8.43
N PRO A 65 3.50 -20.06 -8.56
CA PRO A 65 4.53 -20.86 -7.91
C PRO A 65 4.35 -20.86 -6.39
N GLN A 66 4.48 -22.02 -5.76
CA GLN A 66 4.31 -22.16 -4.31
C GLN A 66 5.20 -21.21 -3.53
N GLN A 67 6.42 -20.95 -3.99
CA GLN A 67 7.36 -20.03 -3.35
C GLN A 67 6.84 -18.58 -3.30
N VAL A 68 6.06 -18.14 -4.30
CA VAL A 68 5.44 -16.80 -4.31
C VAL A 68 4.30 -16.76 -3.29
N MET A 69 3.46 -17.80 -3.24
CA MET A 69 2.42 -17.93 -2.20
C MET A 69 3.03 -17.97 -0.80
N ASP A 70 4.05 -18.79 -0.58
CA ASP A 70 4.74 -18.88 0.72
C ASP A 70 5.32 -17.53 1.15
N TYR A 71 5.84 -16.75 0.20
CA TYR A 71 6.31 -15.41 0.47
C TYR A 71 5.19 -14.49 0.94
N GLN A 72 4.03 -14.48 0.26
CA GLN A 72 2.88 -13.64 0.66
C GLN A 72 2.32 -14.07 2.03
N VAL A 73 2.22 -15.38 2.28
CA VAL A 73 1.83 -15.90 3.60
C VAL A 73 2.80 -15.41 4.68
N ASN A 74 4.10 -15.49 4.45
CA ASN A 74 5.11 -15.03 5.41
C ASN A 74 5.02 -13.51 5.64
N GLN A 75 4.80 -12.69 4.61
CA GLN A 75 4.59 -11.25 4.76
C GLN A 75 3.33 -10.94 5.59
N CYS A 76 2.24 -11.66 5.33
CA CYS A 76 1.01 -11.56 6.10
C CYS A 76 1.25 -11.89 7.58
N LEU A 77 1.92 -13.01 7.87
CA LEU A 77 2.24 -13.41 9.24
C LEU A 77 3.17 -12.41 9.94
N ASN A 78 4.18 -11.87 9.25
CA ASN A 78 5.07 -10.84 9.78
C ASN A 78 4.31 -9.55 10.13
N TYR A 79 3.40 -9.11 9.26
CA TYR A 79 2.56 -7.94 9.52
C TYR A 79 1.73 -8.13 10.79
N TYR A 80 0.98 -9.23 10.89
CA TYR A 80 0.13 -9.49 12.04
C TYR A 80 0.93 -9.78 13.32
N SER A 81 2.11 -10.40 13.23
CA SER A 81 3.01 -10.58 14.38
C SER A 81 3.53 -9.26 14.92
N THR A 82 3.90 -8.33 14.02
CA THR A 82 4.33 -6.98 14.40
C THR A 82 3.18 -6.22 15.07
N LEU A 83 1.99 -6.30 14.49
CA LEU A 83 0.79 -5.68 15.04
C LEU A 83 0.43 -6.27 16.43
N ALA A 84 0.55 -7.59 16.59
CA ALA A 84 0.34 -8.26 17.86
C ALA A 84 1.27 -7.72 18.93
N GLY A 85 2.56 -7.60 18.63
CA GLY A 85 3.56 -7.02 19.55
C GLY A 85 3.22 -5.59 19.94
N TYR A 86 2.70 -4.76 19.03
CA TYR A 86 2.26 -3.40 19.35
C TYR A 86 1.11 -3.37 20.35
N TYR A 87 0.17 -4.32 20.28
CA TYR A 87 -0.96 -4.43 21.20
C TYR A 87 -0.66 -5.29 22.44
N GLY A 88 0.55 -5.80 22.61
CA GLY A 88 0.94 -6.64 23.73
C GLY A 88 0.41 -8.07 23.68
N TYR A 89 0.09 -8.56 22.48
CA TYR A 89 -0.31 -9.94 22.22
C TYR A 89 0.81 -10.71 21.51
N ASP A 90 0.73 -12.03 21.56
CA ASP A 90 1.30 -12.89 20.53
C ASP A 90 0.36 -12.96 19.31
N LEU A 91 0.79 -13.60 18.22
CA LEU A 91 0.01 -13.68 16.99
C LEU A 91 -1.37 -14.33 17.22
N ASP A 92 -1.41 -15.48 17.88
CA ASP A 92 -2.68 -16.17 18.16
C ASP A 92 -3.61 -15.34 19.06
N GLY A 93 -3.06 -14.64 20.03
CA GLY A 93 -3.81 -13.72 20.88
C GLY A 93 -4.43 -12.55 20.10
N LEU A 94 -3.70 -11.95 19.18
CA LEU A 94 -4.24 -10.93 18.27
C LEU A 94 -5.36 -11.51 17.42
N VAL A 95 -5.10 -12.64 16.76
CA VAL A 95 -6.02 -13.30 15.83
C VAL A 95 -7.34 -13.65 16.52
N GLN A 96 -7.29 -14.17 17.75
CA GLN A 96 -8.48 -14.56 18.48
C GLN A 96 -9.23 -13.37 19.12
N ASN A 97 -8.50 -12.46 19.78
CA ASN A 97 -9.14 -11.44 20.62
C ASN A 97 -9.49 -10.16 19.85
N LEU A 98 -8.74 -9.80 18.79
CA LEU A 98 -8.96 -8.58 18.04
C LEU A 98 -9.53 -8.83 16.65
N LEU A 99 -9.12 -9.91 15.98
CA LEU A 99 -9.57 -10.20 14.61
C LEU A 99 -10.77 -11.16 14.57
N GLY A 100 -11.03 -11.91 15.65
CA GLY A 100 -12.21 -12.76 15.79
C GLY A 100 -12.14 -14.10 15.04
N TYR A 101 -10.95 -14.54 14.65
CA TYR A 101 -10.75 -15.88 14.06
C TYR A 101 -10.47 -16.90 15.16
N GLU A 102 -10.75 -18.17 14.90
CA GLU A 102 -10.48 -19.27 15.82
C GLU A 102 -8.98 -19.46 16.11
N ASN A 103 -8.16 -19.32 15.08
CA ASN A 103 -6.69 -19.45 15.13
C ASN A 103 -6.07 -18.86 13.86
N THR A 104 -4.74 -18.83 13.80
CA THR A 104 -3.97 -18.31 12.66
C THR A 104 -4.27 -19.04 11.35
N ASP A 105 -4.49 -20.37 11.37
CA ASP A 105 -4.82 -21.14 10.17
C ASP A 105 -6.20 -20.75 9.61
N ALA A 106 -7.19 -20.52 10.47
CA ALA A 106 -8.51 -20.04 10.06
C ALA A 106 -8.44 -18.63 9.46
N MET A 107 -7.60 -17.74 9.98
CA MET A 107 -7.32 -16.43 9.40
C MET A 107 -6.68 -16.57 8.02
N LEU A 108 -5.64 -17.38 7.88
CA LEU A 108 -4.96 -17.59 6.59
C LEU A 108 -5.90 -18.20 5.55
N ALA A 109 -6.74 -19.18 5.93
CA ALA A 109 -7.75 -19.75 5.03
C ALA A 109 -8.77 -18.69 4.57
N HIS A 110 -9.14 -17.75 5.44
CA HIS A 110 -10.01 -16.64 5.06
C HIS A 110 -9.34 -15.66 4.08
N LEU A 111 -8.03 -15.46 4.22
CA LEU A 111 -7.24 -14.54 3.40
C LEU A 111 -6.67 -15.18 2.13
N GLU A 112 -6.89 -16.48 1.89
CA GLU A 112 -6.28 -17.24 0.80
C GLU A 112 -6.46 -16.56 -0.56
N SER A 113 -7.68 -16.12 -0.89
CA SER A 113 -7.97 -15.44 -2.15
C SER A 113 -7.18 -14.12 -2.30
N ASN A 114 -7.06 -13.35 -1.23
CA ASN A 114 -6.30 -12.10 -1.24
C ASN A 114 -4.80 -12.36 -1.42
N LEU A 115 -4.28 -13.43 -0.77
CA LEU A 115 -2.87 -13.81 -0.90
C LEU A 115 -2.56 -14.34 -2.32
N GLU A 116 -3.53 -15.03 -2.95
CA GLU A 116 -3.44 -15.37 -4.37
C GLU A 116 -3.38 -14.12 -5.25
N ASP A 117 -4.23 -13.14 -5.02
CA ASP A 117 -4.28 -11.92 -5.82
C ASP A 117 -2.99 -11.09 -5.66
N TYR A 118 -2.45 -10.94 -4.45
CA TYR A 118 -1.12 -10.35 -4.24
C TYR A 118 0.00 -11.13 -4.93
N SER A 119 -0.12 -12.46 -4.99
CA SER A 119 0.84 -13.30 -5.70
C SER A 119 0.78 -13.08 -7.21
N LYS A 120 -0.41 -12.99 -7.79
CA LYS A 120 -0.61 -12.66 -9.21
C LYS A 120 -0.06 -11.28 -9.54
N GLU A 121 -0.34 -10.30 -8.69
CA GLU A 121 0.17 -8.94 -8.84
C GLU A 121 1.71 -8.91 -8.83
N ALA A 122 2.35 -9.58 -7.88
CA ALA A 122 3.82 -9.66 -7.83
C ALA A 122 4.42 -10.33 -9.09
N LEU A 123 3.78 -11.39 -9.60
CA LEU A 123 4.19 -12.04 -10.84
C LEU A 123 3.99 -11.13 -12.05
N LEU A 124 2.94 -10.33 -12.08
CA LEU A 124 2.68 -9.38 -13.14
C LEU A 124 3.73 -8.28 -13.17
N TYR A 125 4.05 -7.68 -12.03
CA TYR A 125 5.13 -6.69 -11.94
C TYR A 125 6.46 -7.23 -12.43
N GLN A 126 6.81 -8.46 -12.04
CA GLN A 126 8.03 -9.11 -12.51
C GLN A 126 8.01 -9.33 -14.02
N ALA A 127 6.91 -9.81 -14.58
CA ALA A 127 6.78 -10.05 -16.01
C ALA A 127 6.86 -8.76 -16.83
N VAL A 128 6.25 -7.69 -16.37
CA VAL A 128 6.33 -6.36 -17.00
C VAL A 128 7.76 -5.81 -16.91
N ALA A 129 8.39 -5.92 -15.75
CA ALA A 129 9.78 -5.48 -15.55
C ALA A 129 10.73 -6.20 -16.51
N GLU A 130 10.61 -7.52 -16.64
CA GLU A 130 11.41 -8.32 -17.59
C GLU A 130 11.12 -7.95 -19.05
N SER A 131 9.85 -7.72 -19.40
CA SER A 131 9.45 -7.35 -20.77
C SER A 131 9.97 -5.99 -21.20
N LEU A 132 10.09 -5.05 -20.27
CA LEU A 132 10.49 -3.66 -20.53
C LEU A 132 11.94 -3.36 -20.11
N ASP A 133 12.69 -4.37 -19.64
CA ASP A 133 14.06 -4.24 -19.12
C ASP A 133 14.15 -3.19 -17.98
N ILE A 134 13.17 -3.22 -17.07
CA ILE A 134 13.10 -2.33 -15.93
C ILE A 134 13.77 -2.99 -14.72
N ALA A 135 14.71 -2.29 -14.12
CA ALA A 135 15.30 -2.66 -12.84
C ALA A 135 15.39 -1.44 -11.92
N PRO A 136 15.07 -1.58 -10.63
CA PRO A 136 15.21 -0.46 -9.71
C PRO A 136 16.69 -0.12 -9.49
N THR A 137 16.99 1.16 -9.38
CA THR A 137 18.33 1.62 -9.00
C THR A 137 18.57 1.39 -7.51
N GLN A 138 19.84 1.39 -7.07
CA GLN A 138 20.16 1.28 -5.65
C GLN A 138 19.52 2.44 -4.84
N GLU A 139 19.50 3.65 -5.36
CA GLU A 139 18.85 4.81 -4.72
C GLU A 139 17.35 4.59 -4.50
N GLN A 140 16.65 4.00 -5.48
CA GLN A 140 15.23 3.64 -5.33
C GLN A 140 15.04 2.57 -4.24
N ILE A 141 15.90 1.55 -4.21
CA ILE A 141 15.85 0.51 -3.16
C ILE A 141 16.10 1.11 -1.77
N ASP A 142 17.08 2.02 -1.66
CA ASP A 142 17.46 2.67 -0.40
C ASP A 142 16.34 3.54 0.16
N THR A 143 15.42 4.04 -0.68
CA THR A 143 14.19 4.76 -0.24
C THR A 143 13.33 3.91 0.70
N TYR A 144 13.37 2.59 0.54
CA TYR A 144 12.61 1.63 1.36
C TYR A 144 13.42 0.99 2.48
N SER A 145 14.67 1.43 2.71
CA SER A 145 15.60 0.83 3.70
C SER A 145 15.04 0.77 5.13
N ALA A 146 14.15 1.69 5.51
CA ALA A 146 13.48 1.68 6.80
C ALA A 146 12.61 0.42 7.05
N TYR A 147 12.22 -0.28 6.00
CA TYR A 147 11.44 -1.51 6.08
C TYR A 147 12.29 -2.78 6.13
N ALA A 148 13.61 -2.66 5.90
CA ALA A 148 14.52 -3.81 5.79
C ALA A 148 14.61 -4.64 7.07
N ASP A 149 14.56 -3.99 8.24
CA ASP A 149 14.61 -4.68 9.54
C ASP A 149 13.35 -5.51 9.82
N THR A 150 12.19 -5.08 9.31
CA THR A 150 10.90 -5.76 9.54
C THR A 150 10.60 -6.80 8.46
N TYR A 151 10.84 -6.47 7.19
CA TYR A 151 10.40 -7.28 6.05
C TYR A 151 11.55 -7.87 5.21
N GLY A 152 12.79 -7.48 5.51
CA GLY A 152 13.99 -7.93 4.80
C GLY A 152 14.32 -7.11 3.55
N GLN A 153 15.58 -7.22 3.10
CA GLN A 153 16.11 -6.48 1.96
C GLN A 153 15.38 -6.82 0.63
N ASN A 154 14.94 -8.07 0.48
CA ASN A 154 14.21 -8.47 -0.73
C ASN A 154 12.87 -7.76 -0.87
N TYR A 155 12.20 -7.44 0.25
CA TYR A 155 11.00 -6.62 0.25
C TYR A 155 11.27 -5.22 -0.29
N CYS A 156 12.34 -4.57 0.15
CA CYS A 156 12.74 -3.24 -0.32
C CYS A 156 12.99 -3.24 -1.84
N THR A 157 13.67 -4.26 -2.34
CA THR A 157 13.92 -4.42 -3.79
C THR A 157 12.62 -4.64 -4.57
N MET A 158 11.71 -5.46 -4.04
CA MET A 158 10.41 -5.72 -4.67
C MET A 158 9.56 -4.46 -4.76
N VAL A 159 9.44 -3.69 -3.66
CA VAL A 159 8.64 -2.45 -3.66
C VAL A 159 9.26 -1.41 -4.61
N ALA A 160 10.58 -1.28 -4.62
CA ALA A 160 11.27 -0.39 -5.57
C ALA A 160 11.03 -0.81 -7.03
N LEU A 161 10.98 -2.12 -7.32
CA LEU A 161 10.63 -2.63 -8.65
C LEU A 161 9.19 -2.28 -9.04
N MET A 162 8.25 -2.49 -8.13
CA MET A 162 6.84 -2.15 -8.35
C MET A 162 6.66 -0.67 -8.65
N ASP A 163 7.34 0.21 -7.92
CA ASP A 163 7.32 1.66 -8.19
C ASP A 163 7.94 2.02 -9.53
N ALA A 164 9.07 1.42 -9.89
CA ALA A 164 9.74 1.68 -11.16
C ALA A 164 8.85 1.25 -12.35
N VAL A 165 8.20 0.09 -12.25
CA VAL A 165 7.24 -0.40 -13.26
C VAL A 165 6.04 0.53 -13.35
N THR A 166 5.39 0.83 -12.23
CA THR A 166 4.21 1.70 -12.18
C THR A 166 4.51 3.07 -12.78
N SER A 167 5.62 3.69 -12.38
CA SER A 167 6.07 4.99 -12.91
C SER A 167 6.29 4.96 -14.42
N THR A 168 6.88 3.87 -14.93
CA THR A 168 7.13 3.70 -16.38
C THR A 168 5.81 3.59 -17.14
N LEU A 169 4.90 2.75 -16.68
CA LEU A 169 3.61 2.52 -17.32
C LEU A 169 2.72 3.76 -17.30
N THR A 170 2.62 4.44 -16.17
CA THR A 170 1.77 5.62 -16.03
C THR A 170 2.31 6.84 -16.76
N SER A 171 3.64 6.97 -16.91
CA SER A 171 4.25 8.04 -17.71
C SER A 171 3.94 7.92 -19.20
N GLY A 172 3.66 6.70 -19.69
CA GLY A 172 3.25 6.40 -21.07
C GLY A 172 1.74 6.32 -21.28
N ALA A 173 0.95 6.36 -20.21
CA ALA A 173 -0.50 6.19 -20.31
C ALA A 173 -1.18 7.40 -20.94
N VAL A 174 -2.05 7.15 -21.92
CA VAL A 174 -2.91 8.17 -22.53
C VAL A 174 -4.30 8.03 -21.93
N VAL A 175 -4.67 9.00 -21.10
CA VAL A 175 -6.03 9.06 -20.52
C VAL A 175 -6.95 9.72 -21.55
N SER A 176 -7.95 8.98 -22.00
CA SER A 176 -8.97 9.45 -22.95
C SER A 176 -10.27 9.84 -22.25
#